data_47f834b1d644183ee3ca267c06e61eb0
#
_entry.id   47f834b1d644183ee3ca267c06e61eb0
#
_cell.length_a   1.000
_cell.length_b   1.000
_cell.length_c   1.000
_cell.angle_alpha   90.00
_cell.angle_beta   90.00
_cell.angle_gamma   90.00
#
_symmetry.space_group_name_H-M   'P 1'
#
loop_
_entity.id
_entity.type
_entity.pdbx_description
1 polymer ?
#
loop_
_entity_poly.entity_id
_entity_poly.type
_entity_poly.pdbx_seq_one_letter_code
_entity_poly.pdbx_strand_id
1 'polypeptide(L)'
;MAVVYTWDCRTVDCYPTKDEQGVELDDVVYNIHWRLTGTEEYEAKTYTATVIGTQPVAAEDIDPATFVPFDELTNEIATGWCTSAMGAEQVANLETSVASQLENQIHPTSITLVIGQPVPPTPTPVV
;
A
#
# COMPACT_ATOMS: atom_id res chain seq x y z
N MET A 1 20.21 -2.67 -8.22
CA MET A 1 18.91 -3.31 -8.45
C MET A 1 17.82 -2.33 -8.06
N ALA A 2 16.77 -2.28 -8.84
CA ALA A 2 15.67 -1.36 -8.59
C ALA A 2 14.59 -2.05 -7.77
N VAL A 3 13.98 -1.30 -6.84
CA VAL A 3 12.82 -1.78 -6.08
C VAL A 3 11.59 -1.69 -6.96
N VAL A 4 10.81 -2.75 -6.99
CA VAL A 4 9.52 -2.76 -7.66
C VAL A 4 8.43 -2.54 -6.60
N TYR A 5 7.63 -1.50 -6.76
CA TYR A 5 6.55 -1.18 -5.83
C TYR A 5 5.22 -1.65 -6.39
N THR A 6 4.43 -2.32 -5.56
CA THR A 6 3.10 -2.78 -5.94
C THR A 6 2.09 -2.32 -4.91
N TRP A 7 1.08 -1.60 -5.36
CA TRP A 7 -0.05 -1.17 -4.53
C TRP A 7 -1.20 -2.13 -4.69
N ASP A 8 -1.83 -2.48 -3.57
CA ASP A 8 -2.99 -3.36 -3.56
C ASP A 8 -4.07 -2.70 -2.69
N CYS A 9 -5.22 -2.42 -3.27
CA CYS A 9 -6.32 -1.71 -2.62
C CYS A 9 -7.64 -2.48 -2.80
N ARG A 10 -7.64 -3.76 -2.49
CA ARG A 10 -8.79 -4.64 -2.74
C ARG A 10 -9.90 -4.52 -1.73
N THR A 11 -9.62 -3.95 -0.57
CA THR A 11 -10.60 -3.84 0.52
C THR A 11 -10.93 -2.38 0.77
N VAL A 12 -12.20 -2.08 0.83
CA VAL A 12 -12.70 -0.72 1.05
C VAL A 12 -13.83 -0.74 2.07
N ASP A 13 -14.00 0.38 2.75
CA ASP A 13 -15.14 0.61 3.63
C ASP A 13 -16.12 1.52 2.91
N CYS A 14 -17.39 1.15 2.94
CA CYS A 14 -18.42 1.84 2.19
C CYS A 14 -19.60 2.22 3.07
N TYR A 15 -20.26 3.32 2.73
CA TYR A 15 -21.62 3.55 3.18
C TYR A 15 -22.54 2.69 2.31
N PRO A 16 -23.40 1.83 2.92
CA PRO A 16 -24.28 0.97 2.11
C PRO A 16 -25.20 1.76 1.19
N THR A 17 -25.68 2.91 1.66
CA THR A 17 -26.49 3.83 0.86
C THR A 17 -26.14 5.26 1.24
N LYS A 18 -26.15 6.14 0.26
CA LYS A 18 -25.93 7.57 0.46
C LYS A 18 -26.71 8.36 -0.57
N ASP A 19 -27.43 9.38 -0.09
CA ASP A 19 -28.26 10.23 -0.94
C ASP A 19 -27.43 11.42 -1.41
N GLU A 20 -27.28 11.57 -2.72
CA GLU A 20 -26.58 12.68 -3.33
C GLU A 20 -27.44 13.31 -4.41
N GLN A 21 -27.74 14.60 -4.24
CA GLN A 21 -28.54 15.36 -5.20
C GLN A 21 -29.88 14.69 -5.55
N GLY A 22 -30.50 14.02 -4.55
CA GLY A 22 -31.76 13.32 -4.75
C GLY A 22 -31.62 11.93 -5.38
N VAL A 23 -30.39 11.46 -5.58
CA VAL A 23 -30.10 10.12 -6.11
C VAL A 23 -29.53 9.26 -5.00
N GLU A 24 -30.09 8.07 -4.79
CA GLU A 24 -29.56 7.12 -3.83
C GLU A 24 -28.41 6.35 -4.47
N LEU A 25 -27.21 6.45 -3.86
CA LEU A 25 -26.03 5.73 -4.31
C LEU A 25 -25.76 4.58 -3.33
N ASP A 26 -25.41 3.41 -3.87
CA ASP A 26 -25.11 2.22 -3.08
C ASP A 26 -23.60 2.00 -2.99
N ASP A 27 -23.16 1.50 -1.82
CA ASP A 27 -21.77 1.09 -1.60
C ASP A 27 -20.79 2.22 -1.94
N VAL A 28 -20.96 3.36 -1.28
CA VAL A 28 -20.12 4.54 -1.50
C VAL A 28 -18.85 4.42 -0.68
N VAL A 29 -17.71 4.33 -1.36
CA VAL A 29 -16.40 4.17 -0.71
C VAL A 29 -16.02 5.45 0.03
N TYR A 30 -15.68 5.32 1.33
CA TYR A 30 -15.19 6.46 2.12
C TYR A 30 -13.80 6.20 2.72
N ASN A 31 -13.29 4.96 2.64
CA ASN A 31 -11.99 4.60 3.18
C ASN A 31 -11.44 3.41 2.40
N ILE A 32 -10.15 3.47 2.09
CA ILE A 32 -9.49 2.40 1.32
C ILE A 32 -8.41 1.77 2.18
N HIS A 33 -8.44 0.44 2.30
CA HIS A 33 -7.38 -0.32 2.93
C HIS A 33 -6.31 -0.59 1.88
N TRP A 34 -5.13 -0.04 2.07
CA TRP A 34 -4.06 -0.16 1.10
C TRP A 34 -2.92 -1.02 1.64
N ARG A 35 -2.24 -1.64 0.70
CA ARG A 35 -1.02 -2.40 0.98
C ARG A 35 0.02 -2.00 -0.07
N LEU A 36 1.19 -1.59 0.39
CA LEU A 36 2.31 -1.29 -0.49
C LEU A 36 3.40 -2.31 -0.26
N THR A 37 3.76 -3.03 -1.30
CA THR A 37 4.80 -4.05 -1.25
C THR A 37 5.95 -3.63 -2.15
N GLY A 38 7.17 -3.64 -1.62
CA GLY A 38 8.38 -3.48 -2.39
C GLY A 38 9.09 -4.82 -2.53
N THR A 39 9.64 -5.06 -3.69
CA THR A 39 10.40 -6.29 -3.99
C THR A 39 11.71 -5.91 -4.63
N GLU A 40 12.80 -6.52 -4.17
CA GLU A 40 14.14 -6.29 -4.71
C GLU A 40 14.89 -7.60 -4.77
N GLU A 41 15.57 -7.85 -5.88
CA GLU A 41 16.44 -9.02 -6.02
C GLU A 41 17.87 -8.63 -5.72
N TYR A 42 18.53 -9.43 -4.90
CA TYR A 42 19.92 -9.23 -4.52
C TYR A 42 20.60 -10.59 -4.38
N GLU A 43 21.68 -10.78 -5.14
CA GLU A 43 22.45 -12.03 -5.14
C GLU A 43 21.56 -13.28 -5.32
N ALA A 44 20.70 -13.24 -6.33
CA ALA A 44 19.77 -14.31 -6.71
C ALA A 44 18.73 -14.64 -5.66
N LYS A 45 18.53 -13.76 -4.68
CA LYS A 45 17.50 -13.92 -3.64
C LYS A 45 16.52 -12.74 -3.73
N THR A 46 15.25 -13.03 -3.55
CA THR A 46 14.20 -12.01 -3.58
C THR A 46 13.87 -11.56 -2.15
N TYR A 47 13.89 -10.25 -1.94
CA TYR A 47 13.52 -9.63 -0.67
C TYR A 47 12.23 -8.86 -0.85
N THR A 48 11.35 -8.93 0.14
CA THR A 48 10.07 -8.20 0.12
C THR A 48 9.86 -7.48 1.43
N ALA A 49 9.23 -6.30 1.33
CA ALA A 49 8.79 -5.56 2.49
C ALA A 49 7.41 -5.00 2.19
N THR A 50 6.53 -4.98 3.18
CA THR A 50 5.15 -4.54 3.01
C THR A 50 4.78 -3.59 4.14
N VAL A 51 4.10 -2.50 3.77
CA VAL A 51 3.43 -1.62 4.73
C VAL A 51 1.95 -1.59 4.39
N ILE A 52 1.11 -1.48 5.40
CA ILE A 52 -0.34 -1.47 5.25
C ILE A 52 -0.92 -0.29 6.01
N GLY A 53 -2.09 0.14 5.58
CA GLY A 53 -2.79 1.22 6.26
C GLY A 53 -4.14 1.49 5.62
N THR A 54 -4.72 2.60 6.00
CA THR A 54 -6.00 3.02 5.45
C THR A 54 -5.88 4.48 5.00
N GLN A 55 -6.66 4.83 3.98
CA GLN A 55 -6.71 6.19 3.44
C GLN A 55 -8.16 6.61 3.27
N PRO A 56 -8.62 7.61 4.02
CA PRO A 56 -9.94 8.18 3.78
C PRO A 56 -9.98 8.86 2.41
N VAL A 57 -11.10 8.70 1.72
CA VAL A 57 -11.34 9.36 0.44
C VAL A 57 -12.63 10.14 0.53
N ALA A 58 -12.80 11.14 -0.33
CA ALA A 58 -13.97 11.99 -0.31
C ALA A 58 -15.22 11.18 -0.64
N ALA A 59 -16.21 11.22 0.27
CA ALA A 59 -17.49 10.53 0.12
C ALA A 59 -18.65 11.52 0.21
N GLU A 60 -18.37 12.82 0.00
CA GLU A 60 -19.36 13.89 0.03
C GLU A 60 -19.32 14.64 -1.30
N ASP A 61 -20.43 15.26 -1.64
CA ASP A 61 -20.57 16.03 -2.89
C ASP A 61 -20.24 15.19 -4.13
N ILE A 62 -20.63 13.91 -4.08
CA ILE A 62 -20.41 12.98 -5.19
C ILE A 62 -21.35 13.33 -6.33
N ASP A 63 -20.80 13.41 -7.55
CA ASP A 63 -21.59 13.60 -8.75
C ASP A 63 -22.18 12.25 -9.17
N PRO A 64 -23.53 12.06 -9.09
CA PRO A 64 -24.11 10.77 -9.48
C PRO A 64 -23.80 10.36 -10.92
N ALA A 65 -23.56 11.35 -11.82
CA ALA A 65 -23.25 11.06 -13.21
C ALA A 65 -21.87 10.44 -13.42
N THR A 66 -20.93 10.70 -12.50
CA THR A 66 -19.56 10.17 -12.58
C THR A 66 -19.26 9.13 -11.51
N PHE A 67 -20.24 8.80 -10.68
CA PHE A 67 -20.08 7.81 -9.63
C PHE A 67 -19.74 6.43 -10.21
N VAL A 68 -18.71 5.78 -9.64
CA VAL A 68 -18.33 4.43 -10.04
C VAL A 68 -19.00 3.43 -9.10
N PRO A 69 -19.91 2.59 -9.60
CA PRO A 69 -20.53 1.56 -8.77
C PRO A 69 -19.50 0.54 -8.27
N PHE A 70 -19.77 -0.05 -7.12
CA PHE A 70 -18.83 -0.98 -6.51
C PHE A 70 -18.46 -2.16 -7.42
N ASP A 71 -19.43 -2.69 -8.18
CA ASP A 71 -19.19 -3.81 -9.07
C ASP A 71 -18.33 -3.45 -10.30
N GLU A 72 -18.13 -2.16 -10.56
CA GLU A 72 -17.23 -1.68 -11.61
C GLU A 72 -15.89 -1.21 -11.04
N LEU A 73 -15.74 -1.22 -9.71
CA LEU A 73 -14.52 -0.79 -9.05
C LEU A 73 -13.45 -1.87 -9.18
N THR A 74 -12.25 -1.46 -9.61
CA THR A 74 -11.09 -2.35 -9.73
C THR A 74 -10.01 -1.94 -8.75
N ASN A 75 -9.06 -2.84 -8.51
CA ASN A 75 -7.88 -2.54 -7.70
C ASN A 75 -7.13 -1.32 -8.25
N GLU A 76 -7.02 -1.22 -9.57
CA GLU A 76 -6.36 -0.10 -10.24
C GLU A 76 -7.07 1.23 -9.97
N ILE A 77 -8.39 1.25 -10.07
CA ILE A 77 -9.19 2.46 -9.79
C ILE A 77 -9.05 2.86 -8.32
N ALA A 78 -9.18 1.90 -7.42
CA ALA A 78 -9.05 2.15 -5.98
C ALA A 78 -7.65 2.64 -5.62
N THR A 79 -6.61 2.09 -6.24
CA THR A 79 -5.23 2.54 -6.06
C THR A 79 -5.07 3.99 -6.50
N GLY A 80 -5.65 4.36 -7.63
CA GLY A 80 -5.63 5.75 -8.12
C GLY A 80 -6.28 6.71 -7.14
N TRP A 81 -7.43 6.35 -6.59
CA TRP A 81 -8.11 7.16 -5.58
C TRP A 81 -7.28 7.29 -4.31
N CYS A 82 -6.70 6.18 -3.86
CA CYS A 82 -5.89 6.12 -2.64
C CYS A 82 -4.66 7.01 -2.75
N THR A 83 -3.88 6.85 -3.81
CA THR A 83 -2.64 7.61 -4.00
C THR A 83 -2.92 9.08 -4.27
N SER A 84 -4.02 9.38 -4.97
CA SER A 84 -4.42 10.76 -5.21
C SER A 84 -4.84 11.47 -3.92
N ALA A 85 -5.56 10.77 -3.03
CA ALA A 85 -5.97 11.32 -1.74
C ALA A 85 -4.79 11.51 -0.80
N MET A 86 -3.80 10.62 -0.84
CA MET A 86 -2.56 10.74 -0.04
C MET A 86 -1.72 11.95 -0.47
N GLY A 87 -1.62 12.15 -1.78
CA GLY A 87 -0.71 13.13 -2.35
C GLY A 87 0.67 12.55 -2.63
N ALA A 88 1.39 13.19 -3.54
CA ALA A 88 2.68 12.69 -4.03
C ALA A 88 3.73 12.58 -2.91
N GLU A 89 3.74 13.50 -1.95
CA GLU A 89 4.71 13.48 -0.85
C GLU A 89 4.51 12.26 0.04
N GLN A 90 3.26 11.95 0.40
CA GLN A 90 2.97 10.79 1.25
C GLN A 90 3.30 9.48 0.52
N VAL A 91 2.97 9.39 -0.76
CA VAL A 91 3.31 8.21 -1.57
C VAL A 91 4.83 8.02 -1.59
N ALA A 92 5.60 9.09 -1.83
CA ALA A 92 7.05 9.02 -1.85
C ALA A 92 7.62 8.59 -0.48
N ASN A 93 7.04 9.10 0.61
CA ASN A 93 7.47 8.73 1.97
C ASN A 93 7.23 7.26 2.27
N LEU A 94 6.10 6.72 1.83
CA LEU A 94 5.79 5.30 2.01
C LEU A 94 6.72 4.41 1.19
N GLU A 95 6.99 4.79 -0.05
CA GLU A 95 7.94 4.05 -0.88
C GLU A 95 9.35 4.08 -0.30
N THR A 96 9.77 5.22 0.24
CA THR A 96 11.06 5.34 0.93
C THR A 96 11.12 4.44 2.16
N SER A 97 10.03 4.36 2.92
CA SER A 97 9.94 3.48 4.10
C SER A 97 10.11 2.01 3.71
N VAL A 98 9.45 1.59 2.63
CA VAL A 98 9.58 0.22 2.11
C VAL A 98 11.01 -0.04 1.64
N ALA A 99 11.61 0.90 0.91
CA ALA A 99 12.99 0.78 0.45
C ALA A 99 13.97 0.66 1.61
N SER A 100 13.75 1.41 2.69
CA SER A 100 14.58 1.32 3.91
C SER A 100 14.45 -0.05 4.57
N GLN A 101 13.25 -0.63 4.61
CA GLN A 101 13.05 -1.95 5.16
C GLN A 101 13.76 -3.02 4.32
N LEU A 102 13.74 -2.88 3.00
CA LEU A 102 14.46 -3.79 2.11
C LEU A 102 15.97 -3.67 2.32
N GLU A 103 16.49 -2.45 2.43
CA GLU A 103 17.90 -2.23 2.70
C GLU A 103 18.33 -2.87 4.00
N ASN A 104 17.51 -2.78 5.05
CA ASN A 104 17.79 -3.41 6.33
C ASN A 104 17.74 -4.94 6.28
N GLN A 105 16.98 -5.51 5.35
CA GLN A 105 16.97 -6.96 5.14
C GLN A 105 18.21 -7.41 4.38
N ILE A 106 18.63 -6.64 3.39
CA ILE A 106 19.77 -6.98 2.53
C ILE A 106 21.09 -6.69 3.25
N HIS A 107 21.18 -5.53 3.90
CA HIS A 107 22.39 -5.07 4.60
C HIS A 107 22.02 -4.67 6.05
N PRO A 108 21.73 -5.64 6.91
CA PRO A 108 21.28 -5.30 8.27
C PRO A 108 22.38 -4.62 9.07
N THR A 109 22.02 -3.52 9.74
CA THR A 109 22.91 -2.82 10.66
C THR A 109 22.71 -3.28 12.10
N SER A 110 21.64 -4.03 12.35
CA SER A 110 21.40 -4.67 13.64
C SER A 110 20.53 -5.90 13.43
N ILE A 111 20.72 -6.89 14.25
CA ILE A 111 19.95 -8.14 14.18
C ILE A 111 19.50 -8.53 15.58
N THR A 112 18.42 -9.32 15.64
CA THR A 112 17.93 -9.88 16.89
C THR A 112 18.31 -11.35 16.95
N LEU A 113 18.99 -11.74 18.02
CA LEU A 113 19.45 -13.12 18.20
C LEU A 113 18.86 -13.68 19.49
N VAL A 114 18.63 -14.99 19.51
CA VAL A 114 18.18 -15.71 20.69
C VAL A 114 19.40 -16.36 21.33
N ILE A 115 19.63 -16.07 22.60
CA ILE A 115 20.78 -16.66 23.35
C ILE A 115 20.63 -18.17 23.38
N GLY A 116 21.72 -18.87 23.08
CA GLY A 116 21.75 -20.34 23.07
C GLY A 116 21.33 -20.97 21.75
N GLN A 117 21.00 -20.16 20.75
CA GLN A 117 20.64 -20.62 19.40
C GLN A 117 21.77 -20.31 18.42
N PRO A 118 21.92 -21.09 17.34
CA PRO A 118 22.92 -20.78 16.32
C PRO A 118 22.65 -19.42 15.68
N VAL A 119 23.71 -18.70 15.34
CA VAL A 119 23.58 -17.42 14.61
C VAL A 119 23.18 -17.71 13.18
N PRO A 120 22.05 -17.16 12.69
CA PRO A 120 21.65 -17.37 11.30
C PRO A 120 22.63 -16.68 10.34
N PRO A 121 22.80 -17.21 9.12
CA PRO A 121 23.65 -16.55 8.12
C PRO A 121 23.06 -15.18 7.75
N THR A 122 23.93 -14.19 7.64
CA THR A 122 23.54 -12.85 7.22
C THR A 122 24.06 -12.58 5.81
N PRO A 123 23.36 -11.76 5.01
CA PRO A 123 23.88 -11.36 3.71
C PRO A 123 25.19 -10.60 3.85
N THR A 124 26.11 -10.82 2.91
CA THR A 124 27.36 -10.07 2.87
C THR A 124 27.07 -8.64 2.39
N PRO A 125 27.49 -7.60 3.15
CA PRO A 125 27.29 -6.23 2.68
C PRO A 125 28.00 -5.98 1.36
N VAL A 126 27.37 -5.17 0.50
CA VAL A 126 27.99 -4.70 -0.73
C VAL A 126 28.97 -3.59 -0.37
N VAL A 127 30.15 -3.75 -0.86
CA VAL A 127 31.24 -2.80 -0.57
C VAL A 127 31.47 -1.89 -1.74
#